data_f6e837700767295960a1f987575127ac
#
_entry.id   f6e837700767295960a1f987575127ac
#
_cell.length_a   1.000
_cell.length_b   1.000
_cell.length_c   1.000
_cell.angle_alpha   90.00
_cell.angle_beta   90.00
_cell.angle_gamma   90.00
#
_symmetry.space_group_name_H-M   'P 1'
#
loop_
_entity.id
_entity.type
_entity.pdbx_description
1 polymer ?
#
loop_
_entity_poly.entity_id
_entity_poly.type
_entity_poly.pdbx_seq_one_letter_code
_entity_poly.pdbx_strand_id
1 'polypeptide(L)'
;MSGTYDDIAPLRRHEPENTGPDQEPTAAATRPATDEHVPITVIEPEGYARGGLVLLHESREFTGSLLEFMRALAGEGWLVVAPNLFHRATASSAGVYGNELFEDFDACFDWLTHRGIFPDCVGALGFDTAGTAAFLVATNRPIGAAISVAAPGITAPLTDQAEALVAVASRLQAPWLGLFGAESTTPLDEVDQLRDAAARAAVASLVVIYPGLLHRADHPGDDEDDAAELIDSQTRIFDWFDSHLR
;
A
#
# COMPACT_ATOMS: atom_id res chain seq x y z
N MET A 1 -15.17 15.38 -14.31
CA MET A 1 -14.75 14.03 -14.75
C MET A 1 -13.34 13.81 -14.20
N SER A 2 -13.16 12.88 -13.29
CA SER A 2 -11.83 12.49 -12.80
C SER A 2 -10.98 12.00 -13.97
N GLY A 3 -9.81 12.62 -14.18
CA GLY A 3 -8.88 12.22 -15.25
C GLY A 3 -8.17 10.92 -14.85
N THR A 4 -8.25 9.88 -15.69
CA THR A 4 -7.43 8.66 -15.54
C THR A 4 -6.34 8.71 -16.59
N TYR A 5 -5.06 8.56 -16.19
CA TYR A 5 -3.92 8.52 -17.11
C TYR A 5 -2.75 7.74 -16.52
N ASP A 6 -1.84 7.31 -17.39
CA ASP A 6 -0.59 6.68 -17.00
C ASP A 6 0.54 7.73 -16.96
N ASP A 7 1.43 7.61 -15.98
CA ASP A 7 2.60 8.46 -15.80
C ASP A 7 3.79 7.60 -15.29
N ILE A 8 4.89 8.22 -15.00
CA ILE A 8 6.08 7.56 -14.44
C ILE A 8 6.54 8.33 -13.19
N ALA A 9 6.85 7.59 -12.13
CA ALA A 9 7.46 8.13 -10.91
C ALA A 9 8.98 7.83 -10.92
N PRO A 10 9.86 8.85 -10.83
CA PRO A 10 11.30 8.62 -10.84
C PRO A 10 11.75 7.95 -9.54
N LEU A 11 12.58 6.89 -9.65
CA LEU A 11 13.24 6.28 -8.52
C LEU A 11 14.33 7.21 -7.96
N ARG A 12 14.47 7.22 -6.63
CA ARG A 12 15.57 7.93 -5.99
C ARG A 12 16.91 7.35 -6.46
N ARG A 13 17.82 8.20 -6.95
CA ARG A 13 19.19 7.76 -7.21
C ARG A 13 19.86 7.48 -5.87
N HIS A 14 20.30 6.25 -5.64
CA HIS A 14 21.29 6.00 -4.59
C HIS A 14 22.59 6.69 -5.00
N GLU A 15 22.92 7.82 -4.37
CA GLU A 15 24.30 8.30 -4.40
C GLU A 15 25.16 7.21 -3.74
N PRO A 16 26.22 6.70 -4.40
CA PRO A 16 27.12 5.77 -3.77
C PRO A 16 27.65 6.43 -2.49
N GLU A 17 27.46 5.79 -1.34
CA GLU A 17 28.08 6.22 -0.09
C GLU A 17 29.55 6.48 -0.39
N ASN A 18 29.99 7.69 -0.06
CA ASN A 18 31.35 8.15 -0.28
C ASN A 18 32.29 7.33 0.60
N THR A 19 32.61 6.12 0.16
CA THR A 19 33.66 5.29 0.73
C THR A 19 34.95 6.02 0.50
N GLY A 20 35.65 6.33 1.59
CA GLY A 20 36.83 7.15 1.65
C GLY A 20 37.91 6.79 0.61
N PRO A 21 38.96 7.63 0.46
CA PRO A 21 39.81 7.70 -0.71
C PRO A 21 40.66 6.47 -1.05
N ASP A 22 40.51 5.34 -0.36
CA ASP A 22 41.36 4.13 -0.47
C ASP A 22 40.68 2.87 -1.00
N GLN A 23 39.44 2.95 -1.53
CA GLN A 23 38.81 1.78 -2.20
C GLN A 23 38.70 2.03 -3.70
N GLU A 24 39.36 1.16 -4.50
CA GLU A 24 39.14 1.12 -5.94
C GLU A 24 37.63 1.01 -6.25
N PRO A 25 37.12 1.75 -7.25
CA PRO A 25 35.70 1.72 -7.60
C PRO A 25 35.35 0.30 -8.06
N THR A 26 34.73 -0.48 -7.20
CA THR A 26 34.04 -1.71 -7.61
C THR A 26 32.98 -1.24 -8.63
N ALA A 27 33.04 -1.77 -9.86
CA ALA A 27 32.13 -1.42 -10.93
C ALA A 27 30.69 -1.48 -10.41
N ALA A 28 30.12 -0.32 -10.16
CA ALA A 28 28.71 -0.18 -9.83
C ALA A 28 27.98 -0.84 -11.00
N ALA A 29 27.24 -1.91 -10.73
CA ALA A 29 26.40 -2.56 -11.71
C ALA A 29 25.46 -1.45 -12.26
N THR A 30 25.70 -1.03 -13.48
CA THR A 30 24.87 -0.02 -14.16
C THR A 30 23.49 -0.62 -14.28
N ARG A 31 22.56 -0.15 -13.45
CA ARG A 31 21.13 -0.51 -13.58
C ARG A 31 20.69 -0.24 -15.02
N PRO A 32 19.97 -1.14 -15.68
CA PRO A 32 19.45 -0.86 -17.02
C PRO A 32 18.54 0.38 -16.94
N ALA A 33 18.53 1.19 -18.01
CA ALA A 33 17.79 2.47 -18.06
C ALA A 33 16.27 2.32 -17.82
N THR A 34 15.72 1.11 -17.93
CA THR A 34 14.33 0.76 -17.63
C THR A 34 14.02 0.73 -16.13
N ASP A 35 15.03 0.67 -15.25
CA ASP A 35 14.85 0.60 -13.79
C ASP A 35 14.94 1.98 -13.10
N GLU A 36 15.00 3.07 -13.85
CA GLU A 36 15.07 4.41 -13.27
C GLU A 36 13.70 5.01 -12.88
N HIS A 37 12.60 4.37 -13.27
CA HIS A 37 11.24 4.88 -13.09
C HIS A 37 10.27 3.75 -12.77
N VAL A 38 9.26 4.09 -11.97
CA VAL A 38 8.11 3.23 -11.69
C VAL A 38 6.95 3.68 -12.58
N PRO A 39 6.41 2.82 -13.47
CA PRO A 39 5.16 3.12 -14.16
C PRO A 39 4.01 3.21 -13.15
N ILE A 40 3.20 4.25 -13.26
CA ILE A 40 2.08 4.49 -12.36
C ILE A 40 0.81 4.78 -13.15
N THR A 41 -0.33 4.34 -12.64
CA THR A 41 -1.65 4.78 -13.08
C THR A 41 -2.20 5.78 -12.08
N VAL A 42 -2.69 6.90 -12.58
CA VAL A 42 -3.13 8.05 -11.78
C VAL A 42 -4.60 8.32 -12.01
N ILE A 43 -5.33 8.59 -10.94
CA ILE A 43 -6.68 9.16 -11.01
C ILE A 43 -6.73 10.44 -10.18
N GLU A 44 -7.00 11.55 -10.85
CA GLU A 44 -7.11 12.87 -10.22
C GLU A 44 -8.55 13.14 -9.76
N PRO A 45 -8.73 13.78 -8.59
CA PRO A 45 -10.03 14.27 -8.16
C PRO A 45 -10.52 15.43 -9.01
N GLU A 46 -11.81 15.73 -8.92
CA GLU A 46 -12.35 17.00 -9.46
C GLU A 46 -11.93 18.15 -8.52
N GLY A 47 -11.06 19.02 -9.00
CA GLY A 47 -10.57 20.17 -8.24
C GLY A 47 -9.24 19.90 -7.51
N TYR A 48 -9.04 20.57 -6.38
CA TYR A 48 -7.81 20.44 -5.61
C TYR A 48 -7.82 19.13 -4.80
N ALA A 49 -6.72 18.38 -4.90
CA ALA A 49 -6.55 17.19 -4.08
C ALA A 49 -6.38 17.56 -2.60
N ARG A 50 -7.14 16.90 -1.74
CA ARG A 50 -7.06 17.04 -0.27
C ARG A 50 -5.93 16.22 0.34
N GLY A 51 -5.38 15.27 -0.41
CA GLY A 51 -4.26 14.40 -0.05
C GLY A 51 -3.98 13.42 -1.17
N GLY A 52 -3.04 12.50 -0.95
CA GLY A 52 -2.62 11.50 -1.93
C GLY A 52 -2.71 10.09 -1.37
N LEU A 53 -3.12 9.14 -2.19
CA LEU A 53 -3.19 7.73 -1.83
C LEU A 53 -2.32 6.89 -2.78
N VAL A 54 -1.43 6.09 -2.22
CA VAL A 54 -0.70 5.05 -2.95
C VAL A 54 -1.46 3.74 -2.79
N LEU A 55 -2.10 3.28 -3.87
CA LEU A 55 -2.81 2.02 -3.91
C LEU A 55 -1.88 0.93 -4.41
N LEU A 56 -1.47 0.03 -3.52
CA LEU A 56 -0.63 -1.12 -3.82
C LEU A 56 -1.52 -2.28 -4.31
N HIS A 57 -1.12 -2.94 -5.39
CA HIS A 57 -1.86 -4.04 -5.99
C HIS A 57 -0.93 -5.10 -6.58
N GLU A 58 -1.44 -6.33 -6.68
CA GLU A 58 -0.69 -7.49 -7.20
C GLU A 58 -0.87 -7.69 -8.70
N SER A 59 -1.84 -7.02 -9.32
CA SER A 59 -2.16 -7.24 -10.72
C SER A 59 -1.14 -6.56 -11.62
N ARG A 60 -0.71 -7.26 -12.67
CA ARG A 60 0.08 -6.66 -13.76
C ARG A 60 -0.76 -5.76 -14.66
N GLU A 61 -2.06 -5.96 -14.64
CA GLU A 61 -3.04 -5.17 -15.39
C GLU A 61 -4.13 -4.71 -14.43
N PHE A 62 -4.59 -3.46 -14.59
CA PHE A 62 -5.69 -2.93 -13.79
C PHE A 62 -7.01 -3.57 -14.19
N THR A 63 -7.71 -4.18 -13.22
CA THR A 63 -9.07 -4.65 -13.41
C THR A 63 -10.05 -3.48 -13.43
N GLY A 64 -11.22 -3.68 -14.05
CA GLY A 64 -12.27 -2.65 -14.07
C GLY A 64 -12.71 -2.25 -12.67
N SER A 65 -12.87 -3.22 -11.75
CA SER A 65 -13.26 -3.00 -10.36
C SER A 65 -12.21 -2.19 -9.57
N LEU A 66 -10.92 -2.47 -9.77
CA LEU A 66 -9.85 -1.69 -9.14
C LEU A 66 -9.88 -0.23 -9.60
N LEU A 67 -10.06 0.01 -10.91
CA LEU A 67 -10.17 1.36 -11.46
C LEU A 67 -11.44 2.08 -10.97
N GLU A 68 -12.55 1.37 -10.78
CA GLU A 68 -13.78 1.92 -10.20
C GLU A 68 -13.56 2.31 -8.74
N PHE A 69 -12.88 1.49 -7.97
CA PHE A 69 -12.53 1.81 -6.59
C PHE A 69 -11.58 3.02 -6.49
N MET A 70 -10.56 3.10 -7.36
CA MET A 70 -9.69 4.28 -7.45
C MET A 70 -10.48 5.55 -7.80
N ARG A 71 -11.48 5.44 -8.71
CA ARG A 71 -12.37 6.57 -9.03
C ARG A 71 -13.25 6.97 -7.85
N ALA A 72 -13.72 6.01 -7.06
CA ALA A 72 -14.48 6.31 -5.84
C ALA A 72 -13.61 7.11 -4.85
N LEU A 73 -12.36 6.68 -4.60
CA LEU A 73 -11.41 7.43 -3.78
C LEU A 73 -11.14 8.83 -4.34
N ALA A 74 -10.98 8.96 -5.66
CA ALA A 74 -10.79 10.26 -6.29
C ALA A 74 -12.06 11.14 -6.19
N GLY A 75 -13.25 10.54 -6.20
CA GLY A 75 -14.52 11.20 -5.93
C GLY A 75 -14.61 11.85 -4.55
N GLU A 76 -13.94 11.25 -3.55
CA GLU A 76 -13.79 11.82 -2.20
C GLU A 76 -12.70 12.91 -2.11
N GLY A 77 -12.02 13.20 -3.20
CA GLY A 77 -11.04 14.28 -3.29
C GLY A 77 -9.59 13.84 -3.10
N TRP A 78 -9.28 12.55 -3.16
CA TRP A 78 -7.92 12.04 -3.07
C TRP A 78 -7.25 11.96 -4.45
N LEU A 79 -5.98 12.32 -4.55
CA LEU A 79 -5.14 12.02 -5.71
C LEU A 79 -4.64 10.57 -5.57
N VAL A 80 -5.13 9.66 -6.41
CA VAL A 80 -4.85 8.23 -6.29
C VAL A 80 -3.78 7.82 -7.29
N VAL A 81 -2.73 7.16 -6.79
CA VAL A 81 -1.60 6.65 -7.58
C VAL A 81 -1.45 5.16 -7.32
N ALA A 82 -1.37 4.37 -8.37
CA ALA A 82 -1.13 2.94 -8.27
C ALA A 82 0.13 2.55 -9.07
N PRO A 83 1.22 2.12 -8.38
CA PRO A 83 2.44 1.70 -9.05
C PRO A 83 2.27 0.31 -9.68
N ASN A 84 2.91 0.08 -10.84
CA ASN A 84 3.12 -1.25 -11.36
C ASN A 84 4.31 -1.90 -10.62
N LEU A 85 4.05 -2.60 -9.53
CA LEU A 85 5.08 -3.25 -8.72
C LEU A 85 5.88 -4.34 -9.47
N PHE A 86 5.40 -4.79 -10.64
CA PHE A 86 6.04 -5.81 -11.47
C PHE A 86 6.77 -5.24 -12.68
N HIS A 87 7.12 -3.97 -12.65
CA HIS A 87 7.79 -3.29 -13.78
C HIS A 87 9.24 -3.77 -13.99
N ARG A 88 9.89 -4.31 -12.95
CA ARG A 88 11.25 -4.86 -13.06
C ARG A 88 11.23 -6.24 -13.69
N ALA A 89 12.19 -6.50 -14.59
CA ALA A 89 12.30 -7.78 -15.29
C ALA A 89 12.54 -8.97 -14.34
N THR A 90 13.08 -8.72 -13.16
CA THR A 90 13.38 -9.69 -12.10
C THR A 90 12.22 -9.91 -11.14
N ALA A 91 11.12 -9.17 -11.28
CA ALA A 91 9.98 -9.29 -10.39
C ALA A 91 9.41 -10.72 -10.43
N SER A 92 9.48 -11.40 -9.30
CA SER A 92 8.98 -12.76 -9.11
C SER A 92 7.45 -12.74 -9.10
N SER A 93 6.83 -13.88 -9.41
CA SER A 93 5.39 -14.07 -9.27
C SER A 93 4.92 -14.08 -7.79
N ALA A 94 5.86 -14.07 -6.84
CA ALA A 94 5.59 -14.10 -5.40
C ALA A 94 5.33 -12.71 -4.78
N GLY A 95 5.21 -11.67 -5.59
CA GLY A 95 5.03 -10.29 -5.13
C GLY A 95 6.34 -9.52 -5.00
N VAL A 96 6.25 -8.23 -4.76
CA VAL A 96 7.38 -7.32 -4.59
C VAL A 96 7.45 -6.91 -3.13
N TYR A 97 8.52 -7.32 -2.45
CA TYR A 97 8.78 -7.02 -1.05
C TYR A 97 10.23 -6.53 -0.86
N GLY A 98 10.58 -6.20 0.38
CA GLY A 98 11.92 -5.74 0.70
C GLY A 98 12.22 -4.35 0.12
N ASN A 99 13.46 -4.13 -0.27
CA ASN A 99 13.91 -2.81 -0.72
C ASN A 99 13.18 -2.31 -1.98
N GLU A 100 12.83 -3.20 -2.91
CA GLU A 100 12.14 -2.82 -4.14
C GLU A 100 10.74 -2.24 -3.86
N LEU A 101 9.99 -2.81 -2.91
CA LEU A 101 8.71 -2.27 -2.48
C LEU A 101 8.86 -0.84 -1.94
N PHE A 102 9.87 -0.63 -1.08
CA PHE A 102 10.08 0.69 -0.47
C PHE A 102 10.57 1.72 -1.49
N GLU A 103 11.41 1.31 -2.45
CA GLU A 103 11.84 2.18 -3.55
C GLU A 103 10.66 2.62 -4.41
N ASP A 104 9.77 1.69 -4.78
CA ASP A 104 8.59 1.97 -5.60
C ASP A 104 7.57 2.84 -4.86
N PHE A 105 7.36 2.54 -3.57
CA PHE A 105 6.52 3.38 -2.72
C PHE A 105 7.11 4.79 -2.58
N ASP A 106 8.40 4.91 -2.30
CA ASP A 106 9.08 6.21 -2.15
C ASP A 106 9.01 7.03 -3.44
N ALA A 107 9.10 6.39 -4.62
CA ALA A 107 8.93 7.07 -5.90
C ALA A 107 7.50 7.66 -6.03
N CYS A 108 6.47 6.89 -5.67
CA CYS A 108 5.08 7.38 -5.66
C CYS A 108 4.88 8.51 -4.63
N PHE A 109 5.45 8.36 -3.46
CA PHE A 109 5.41 9.36 -2.39
C PHE A 109 6.05 10.68 -2.86
N ASP A 110 7.24 10.61 -3.46
CA ASP A 110 7.93 11.79 -4.00
C ASP A 110 7.14 12.42 -5.16
N TRP A 111 6.54 11.60 -6.03
CA TRP A 111 5.70 12.06 -7.11
C TRP A 111 4.46 12.84 -6.59
N LEU A 112 3.81 12.36 -5.53
CA LEU A 112 2.70 13.05 -4.86
C LEU A 112 3.17 14.35 -4.19
N THR A 113 4.28 14.33 -3.48
CA THR A 113 4.79 15.52 -2.77
C THR A 113 5.26 16.61 -3.73
N HIS A 114 5.83 16.25 -4.90
CA HIS A 114 6.15 17.22 -5.96
C HIS A 114 4.91 17.88 -6.58
N ARG A 115 3.74 17.26 -6.43
CA ARG A 115 2.43 17.84 -6.82
C ARG A 115 1.77 18.64 -5.70
N GLY A 116 2.47 18.87 -4.60
CA GLY A 116 2.03 19.72 -3.50
C GLY A 116 1.22 18.98 -2.42
N ILE A 117 1.19 17.65 -2.44
CA ILE A 117 0.62 16.87 -1.34
C ILE A 117 1.61 16.87 -0.17
N PHE A 118 1.14 17.22 1.02
CA PHE A 118 1.97 17.17 2.21
C PHE A 118 2.25 15.73 2.63
N PRO A 119 3.45 15.43 3.18
CA PRO A 119 3.83 14.07 3.60
C PRO A 119 2.86 13.39 4.57
N ASP A 120 2.27 14.14 5.49
CA ASP A 120 1.27 13.69 6.46
C ASP A 120 -0.15 13.54 5.87
N CYS A 121 -0.34 13.99 4.62
CA CYS A 121 -1.54 13.77 3.83
C CYS A 121 -1.38 12.65 2.79
N VAL A 122 -0.32 11.83 2.88
CA VAL A 122 -0.14 10.65 2.02
C VAL A 122 -0.55 9.39 2.77
N GLY A 123 -1.42 8.59 2.16
CA GLY A 123 -1.85 7.29 2.65
C GLY A 123 -1.40 6.13 1.78
N ALA A 124 -1.37 4.92 2.36
CA ALA A 124 -1.15 3.65 1.67
C ALA A 124 -2.36 2.74 1.83
N LEU A 125 -2.76 2.04 0.77
CA LEU A 125 -3.83 1.06 0.78
C LEU A 125 -3.41 -0.16 -0.02
N GLY A 126 -3.71 -1.35 0.49
CA GLY A 126 -3.47 -2.59 -0.25
C GLY A 126 -4.46 -3.70 0.12
N PHE A 127 -4.65 -4.61 -0.83
CA PHE A 127 -5.53 -5.78 -0.70
C PHE A 127 -4.71 -7.05 -0.79
N ASP A 128 -5.07 -8.08 -0.04
CA ASP A 128 -4.39 -9.38 -0.01
C ASP A 128 -2.87 -9.22 0.25
N THR A 129 -1.98 -9.78 -0.57
CA THR A 129 -0.53 -9.64 -0.39
C THR A 129 -0.05 -8.20 -0.52
N ALA A 130 -0.74 -7.35 -1.29
CA ALA A 130 -0.49 -5.92 -1.30
C ALA A 130 -0.97 -5.23 -0.01
N GLY A 131 -1.93 -5.81 0.72
CA GLY A 131 -2.28 -5.39 2.09
C GLY A 131 -1.12 -5.62 3.07
N THR A 132 -0.41 -6.73 2.93
CA THR A 132 0.85 -6.97 3.65
C THR A 132 1.90 -5.93 3.30
N ALA A 133 2.05 -5.58 2.01
CA ALA A 133 2.96 -4.54 1.56
C ALA A 133 2.61 -3.17 2.16
N ALA A 134 1.33 -2.79 2.20
CA ALA A 134 0.87 -1.53 2.81
C ALA A 134 1.19 -1.48 4.32
N PHE A 135 1.03 -2.61 5.04
CA PHE A 135 1.43 -2.71 6.44
C PHE A 135 2.94 -2.52 6.62
N LEU A 136 3.75 -3.20 5.81
CA LEU A 136 5.21 -3.08 5.87
C LEU A 136 5.67 -1.65 5.54
N VAL A 137 5.02 -0.97 4.60
CA VAL A 137 5.26 0.47 4.35
C VAL A 137 4.98 1.26 5.63
N ALA A 138 3.83 1.05 6.29
CA ALA A 138 3.47 1.76 7.52
C ALA A 138 4.44 1.52 8.70
N THR A 139 5.15 0.37 8.72
CA THR A 139 6.19 0.11 9.73
C THR A 139 7.54 0.76 9.41
N ASN A 140 7.75 1.21 8.17
CA ASN A 140 9.03 1.72 7.68
C ASN A 140 8.99 3.17 7.20
N ARG A 141 7.79 3.75 7.02
CA ARG A 141 7.60 5.13 6.51
C ARG A 141 6.63 5.91 7.39
N PRO A 142 6.99 7.12 7.82
CA PRO A 142 6.10 8.01 8.55
C PRO A 142 5.15 8.72 7.57
N ILE A 143 4.09 8.01 7.17
CA ILE A 143 3.00 8.53 6.33
C ILE A 143 1.77 8.86 7.18
N GLY A 144 0.78 9.53 6.60
CA GLY A 144 -0.41 9.95 7.32
C GLY A 144 -1.29 8.80 7.81
N ALA A 145 -1.48 7.75 6.99
CA ALA A 145 -2.24 6.55 7.36
C ALA A 145 -1.94 5.36 6.44
N ALA A 146 -2.24 4.15 6.90
CA ALA A 146 -2.21 2.95 6.07
C ALA A 146 -3.43 2.06 6.33
N ILE A 147 -3.84 1.33 5.30
CA ILE A 147 -4.94 0.36 5.36
C ILE A 147 -4.52 -0.94 4.68
N SER A 148 -4.82 -2.04 5.34
CA SER A 148 -4.62 -3.39 4.81
C SER A 148 -5.95 -4.14 4.81
N VAL A 149 -6.34 -4.68 3.67
CA VAL A 149 -7.54 -5.51 3.54
C VAL A 149 -7.12 -6.95 3.27
N ALA A 150 -7.56 -7.88 4.10
CA ALA A 150 -7.30 -9.32 4.01
C ALA A 150 -5.80 -9.68 3.93
N ALA A 151 -4.92 -8.91 4.58
CA ALA A 151 -3.47 -9.08 4.53
C ALA A 151 -3.02 -10.44 5.09
N PRO A 152 -2.39 -11.33 4.30
CA PRO A 152 -1.79 -12.56 4.78
C PRO A 152 -0.39 -12.31 5.37
N GLY A 153 0.30 -13.37 5.78
CA GLY A 153 1.66 -13.27 6.29
C GLY A 153 1.76 -12.75 7.72
N ILE A 154 0.73 -13.01 8.53
CA ILE A 154 0.60 -12.48 9.89
C ILE A 154 1.66 -13.08 10.81
N THR A 155 1.67 -14.40 11.00
CA THR A 155 2.58 -15.08 11.91
C THR A 155 3.83 -15.65 11.23
N ALA A 156 3.75 -15.89 9.92
CA ALA A 156 4.86 -16.33 9.08
C ALA A 156 5.04 -15.38 7.89
N PRO A 157 6.29 -15.07 7.50
CA PRO A 157 6.53 -14.20 6.35
C PRO A 157 6.08 -14.84 5.04
N LEU A 158 5.57 -14.02 4.09
CA LEU A 158 5.14 -14.51 2.78
C LEU A 158 6.32 -14.92 1.88
N THR A 159 7.46 -14.27 2.07
CA THR A 159 8.71 -14.52 1.33
C THR A 159 9.90 -14.26 2.25
N ASP A 160 11.09 -14.67 1.82
CA ASP A 160 12.34 -14.39 2.55
C ASP A 160 12.66 -12.88 2.65
N GLN A 161 12.02 -12.04 1.84
CA GLN A 161 12.19 -10.59 1.82
C GLN A 161 11.11 -9.85 2.62
N ALA A 162 10.04 -10.52 3.04
CA ALA A 162 8.98 -9.96 3.86
C ALA A 162 9.18 -10.36 5.32
N GLU A 163 8.85 -9.47 6.25
CA GLU A 163 8.77 -9.80 7.67
C GLU A 163 7.34 -10.24 8.02
N ALA A 164 7.19 -11.17 8.99
CA ALA A 164 5.87 -11.50 9.53
C ALA A 164 5.26 -10.27 10.20
N LEU A 165 3.97 -10.01 9.96
CA LEU A 165 3.34 -8.76 10.41
C LEU A 165 3.38 -8.60 11.93
N VAL A 166 3.16 -9.68 12.71
CA VAL A 166 3.25 -9.64 14.17
C VAL A 166 4.63 -9.26 14.70
N ALA A 167 5.70 -9.61 13.97
CA ALA A 167 7.07 -9.34 14.38
C ALA A 167 7.41 -7.84 14.27
N VAL A 168 6.73 -7.12 13.39
CA VAL A 168 7.01 -5.72 13.09
C VAL A 168 5.92 -4.76 13.51
N ALA A 169 4.74 -5.25 13.90
CA ALA A 169 3.56 -4.45 14.22
C ALA A 169 3.82 -3.35 15.27
N SER A 170 4.65 -3.63 16.27
CA SER A 170 5.00 -2.62 17.30
C SER A 170 5.85 -1.46 16.75
N ARG A 171 6.39 -1.58 15.53
CA ARG A 171 7.18 -0.56 14.83
C ARG A 171 6.34 0.35 13.92
N LEU A 172 5.00 0.21 13.90
CA LEU A 172 4.14 1.08 13.10
C LEU A 172 4.47 2.55 13.35
N GLN A 173 4.71 3.29 12.28
CA GLN A 173 5.00 4.72 12.27
C GLN A 173 3.81 5.54 11.77
N ALA A 174 2.82 4.89 11.16
CA ALA A 174 1.58 5.48 10.66
C ALA A 174 0.36 4.83 11.32
N PRO A 175 -0.73 5.58 11.56
CA PRO A 175 -2.03 5.01 11.91
C PRO A 175 -2.44 3.92 10.94
N TRP A 176 -2.87 2.75 11.44
CA TRP A 176 -3.15 1.60 10.60
C TRP A 176 -4.53 0.99 10.87
N LEU A 177 -5.28 0.71 9.79
CA LEU A 177 -6.53 -0.03 9.79
C LEU A 177 -6.33 -1.40 9.10
N GLY A 178 -6.67 -2.47 9.78
CA GLY A 178 -6.74 -3.84 9.24
C GLY A 178 -8.17 -4.29 9.10
N LEU A 179 -8.60 -4.67 7.90
CA LEU A 179 -9.91 -5.24 7.60
C LEU A 179 -9.74 -6.70 7.22
N PHE A 180 -10.43 -7.60 7.92
CA PHE A 180 -10.31 -9.04 7.71
C PHE A 180 -11.69 -9.71 7.62
N GLY A 181 -11.79 -10.79 6.85
CA GLY A 181 -12.98 -11.63 6.80
C GLY A 181 -12.83 -12.84 7.72
N ALA A 182 -13.90 -13.21 8.43
CA ALA A 182 -13.89 -14.38 9.30
C ALA A 182 -13.81 -15.70 8.51
N GLU A 183 -14.30 -15.71 7.27
CA GLU A 183 -14.25 -16.85 6.36
C GLU A 183 -13.05 -16.81 5.40
N SER A 184 -12.14 -15.84 5.61
CA SER A 184 -10.92 -15.74 4.82
C SER A 184 -9.96 -16.90 5.11
N THR A 185 -8.95 -17.07 4.25
CA THR A 185 -7.88 -18.07 4.47
C THR A 185 -6.98 -17.74 5.65
N THR A 186 -7.11 -16.54 6.22
CA THR A 186 -6.33 -16.07 7.37
C THR A 186 -7.01 -16.51 8.68
N PRO A 187 -6.35 -17.33 9.51
CA PRO A 187 -6.91 -17.76 10.79
C PRO A 187 -7.20 -16.60 11.73
N LEU A 188 -8.36 -16.60 12.39
CA LEU A 188 -8.77 -15.52 13.30
C LEU A 188 -7.84 -15.36 14.51
N ASP A 189 -7.24 -16.42 14.99
CA ASP A 189 -6.27 -16.36 16.08
C ASP A 189 -4.98 -15.64 15.67
N GLU A 190 -4.58 -15.70 14.40
CA GLU A 190 -3.49 -14.89 13.87
C GLU A 190 -3.88 -13.40 13.80
N VAL A 191 -5.12 -13.11 13.37
CA VAL A 191 -5.64 -11.73 13.34
C VAL A 191 -5.68 -11.12 14.74
N ASP A 192 -6.07 -11.90 15.76
CA ASP A 192 -6.04 -11.46 17.16
C ASP A 192 -4.61 -11.20 17.64
N GLN A 193 -3.64 -12.04 17.27
CA GLN A 193 -2.22 -11.82 17.58
C GLN A 193 -1.72 -10.52 16.93
N LEU A 194 -2.11 -10.25 15.67
CA LEU A 194 -1.74 -9.01 14.98
C LEU A 194 -2.35 -7.78 15.66
N ARG A 195 -3.63 -7.87 16.05
CA ARG A 195 -4.32 -6.80 16.81
C ARG A 195 -3.54 -6.47 18.08
N ASP A 196 -3.21 -7.50 18.87
CA ASP A 196 -2.47 -7.34 20.12
C ASP A 196 -1.05 -6.79 19.92
N ALA A 197 -0.39 -7.17 18.82
CA ALA A 197 0.93 -6.68 18.48
C ALA A 197 0.88 -5.20 18.01
N ALA A 198 -0.08 -4.84 17.16
CA ALA A 198 -0.27 -3.48 16.67
C ALA A 198 -0.68 -2.51 17.79
N ALA A 199 -1.45 -2.98 18.77
CA ALA A 199 -1.83 -2.17 19.93
C ALA A 199 -0.64 -1.72 20.81
N ARG A 200 0.56 -2.29 20.59
CA ARG A 200 1.79 -1.88 21.29
C ARG A 200 2.53 -0.75 20.56
N ALA A 201 2.12 -0.40 19.36
CA ALA A 201 2.70 0.71 18.62
C ALA A 201 2.33 2.06 19.27
N ALA A 202 3.12 3.10 18.96
CA ALA A 202 2.87 4.46 19.46
C ALA A 202 1.78 5.22 18.67
N VAL A 203 1.27 4.62 17.60
CA VAL A 203 0.26 5.18 16.69
C VAL A 203 -1.07 4.46 16.83
N ALA A 204 -2.16 5.07 16.35
CA ALA A 204 -3.47 4.43 16.35
C ALA A 204 -3.48 3.18 15.48
N SER A 205 -4.12 2.11 15.96
CA SER A 205 -4.38 0.91 15.18
C SER A 205 -5.78 0.39 15.45
N LEU A 206 -6.44 -0.11 14.40
CA LEU A 206 -7.77 -0.70 14.48
C LEU A 206 -7.82 -1.95 13.61
N VAL A 207 -8.35 -3.04 14.16
CA VAL A 207 -8.63 -4.27 13.42
C VAL A 207 -10.12 -4.53 13.47
N VAL A 208 -10.73 -4.68 12.29
CA VAL A 208 -12.15 -5.02 12.13
C VAL A 208 -12.26 -6.37 11.43
N ILE A 209 -13.11 -7.24 11.94
CA ILE A 209 -13.39 -8.55 11.36
C ILE A 209 -14.84 -8.56 10.89
N TYR A 210 -15.06 -8.91 9.63
CA TYR A 210 -16.34 -9.08 9.00
C TYR A 210 -16.70 -10.55 8.89
N PRO A 211 -17.96 -10.96 9.10
CA PRO A 211 -18.37 -12.36 8.98
C PRO A 211 -18.10 -12.96 7.60
N GLY A 212 -18.36 -12.21 6.52
CA GLY A 212 -18.33 -12.69 5.14
C GLY A 212 -17.38 -11.95 4.20
N LEU A 213 -16.51 -11.02 4.66
CA LEU A 213 -15.62 -10.30 3.78
C LEU A 213 -14.61 -11.27 3.15
N LEU A 214 -14.87 -11.67 1.92
CA LEU A 214 -14.01 -12.54 1.12
C LEU A 214 -12.97 -11.68 0.37
N HIS A 215 -11.72 -11.90 0.64
CA HIS A 215 -10.48 -11.56 -0.09
C HIS A 215 -10.32 -10.19 -0.76
N ARG A 216 -11.37 -9.49 -1.19
CA ARG A 216 -11.24 -8.24 -1.97
C ARG A 216 -12.44 -7.33 -1.77
N ALA A 217 -12.19 -6.14 -1.20
CA ALA A 217 -13.17 -5.06 -1.16
C ALA A 217 -13.54 -4.50 -2.56
N ASP A 218 -12.93 -5.02 -3.62
CA ASP A 218 -13.21 -4.67 -5.02
C ASP A 218 -14.05 -5.74 -5.77
N HIS A 219 -14.39 -6.87 -5.13
CA HIS A 219 -15.28 -7.89 -5.68
C HIS A 219 -16.58 -7.95 -4.88
N PRO A 220 -17.69 -7.44 -5.42
CA PRO A 220 -18.99 -7.69 -4.81
C PRO A 220 -19.27 -9.19 -4.84
N GLY A 221 -19.59 -9.76 -3.67
CA GLY A 221 -20.14 -11.11 -3.58
C GLY A 221 -21.51 -11.20 -4.26
N ASP A 222 -21.96 -12.41 -4.55
CA ASP A 222 -23.25 -12.67 -5.20
C ASP A 222 -24.46 -12.49 -4.26
N ASP A 223 -24.23 -12.31 -2.95
CA ASP A 223 -25.26 -12.21 -1.93
C ASP A 223 -25.45 -10.78 -1.40
N GLU A 224 -26.69 -10.42 -0.98
CA GLU A 224 -27.02 -9.08 -0.45
C GLU A 224 -26.27 -8.75 0.86
N ASP A 225 -25.95 -9.76 1.67
CA ASP A 225 -25.19 -9.58 2.92
C ASP A 225 -23.73 -9.22 2.62
N ASP A 226 -23.12 -9.82 1.61
CA ASP A 226 -21.77 -9.48 1.14
C ASP A 226 -21.70 -8.04 0.64
N ALA A 227 -22.76 -7.57 -0.03
CA ALA A 227 -22.83 -6.19 -0.51
C ALA A 227 -22.86 -5.16 0.65
N ALA A 228 -23.54 -5.48 1.76
CA ALA A 228 -23.61 -4.62 2.94
C ALA A 228 -22.24 -4.52 3.63
N GLU A 229 -21.52 -5.63 3.77
CA GLU A 229 -20.17 -5.66 4.35
C GLU A 229 -19.15 -4.95 3.47
N LEU A 230 -19.26 -5.08 2.14
CA LEU A 230 -18.44 -4.36 1.19
C LEU A 230 -18.63 -2.84 1.34
N ILE A 231 -19.88 -2.37 1.41
CA ILE A 231 -20.18 -0.94 1.59
C ILE A 231 -19.64 -0.43 2.93
N ASP A 232 -19.83 -1.19 4.04
CA ASP A 232 -19.30 -0.79 5.35
C ASP A 232 -17.76 -0.75 5.32
N SER A 233 -17.12 -1.74 4.71
CA SER A 233 -15.65 -1.78 4.60
C SER A 233 -15.09 -0.60 3.80
N GLN A 234 -15.73 -0.24 2.69
CA GLN A 234 -15.37 0.93 1.89
C GLN A 234 -15.58 2.23 2.68
N THR A 235 -16.70 2.34 3.39
CA THR A 235 -16.98 3.49 4.25
C THR A 235 -15.90 3.65 5.32
N ARG A 236 -15.48 2.56 5.96
CA ARG A 236 -14.38 2.60 6.95
C ARG A 236 -13.04 2.99 6.35
N ILE A 237 -12.75 2.57 5.13
CA ILE A 237 -11.55 3.00 4.40
C ILE A 237 -11.58 4.52 4.23
N PHE A 238 -12.69 5.09 3.76
CA PHE A 238 -12.83 6.53 3.57
C PHE A 238 -12.75 7.28 4.90
N ASP A 239 -13.49 6.86 5.93
CA ASP A 239 -13.49 7.46 7.26
C ASP A 239 -12.10 7.42 7.92
N TRP A 240 -11.33 6.34 7.70
CA TRP A 240 -9.98 6.22 8.24
C TRP A 240 -9.03 7.25 7.61
N PHE A 241 -9.05 7.36 6.30
CA PHE A 241 -8.25 8.39 5.63
C PHE A 241 -8.71 9.81 5.99
N ASP A 242 -10.02 10.06 6.05
CA ASP A 242 -10.57 11.35 6.47
C ASP A 242 -10.13 11.76 7.88
N SER A 243 -9.97 10.79 8.75
CA SER A 243 -9.61 11.04 10.14
C SER A 243 -8.12 11.29 10.34
N HIS A 244 -7.26 10.74 9.49
CA HIS A 244 -5.82 10.70 9.71
C HIS A 244 -5.00 11.47 8.69
N LEU A 245 -5.49 11.70 7.47
CA LEU A 245 -4.80 12.49 6.43
C LEU A 245 -5.25 13.95 6.51
N ARG A 246 -4.52 14.78 7.26
CA ARG A 246 -4.87 16.19 7.51
C ARG A 246 -3.67 17.10 7.38
#